data_81a07810841354dbd5ff0fd11568d9dc
#
_entry.id   81a07810841354dbd5ff0fd11568d9dc
#
_cell.length_a   1.000
_cell.length_b   1.000
_cell.length_c   1.000
_cell.angle_alpha   90.00
_cell.angle_beta   90.00
_cell.angle_gamma   90.00
#
_symmetry.space_group_name_H-M   'P 1'
#
loop_
_entity.id
_entity.type
_entity.pdbx_description
1 polymer ?
#
loop_
_entity_poly.entity_id
_entity_poly.type
_entity_poly.pdbx_seq_one_letter_code
_entity_poly.pdbx_strand_id
1 'polypeptide(L)'
;DASLLCLVIALLLSAFVIVNDSWLRLFYFQKLTLDVFFLGFSFPVSLITMSIIFGILENNIPVNVIMFEHLAFWSVCAGVIVFFLFIIAESFSGEVFISTFLFVTVLLIFLVFFRYGREIQQKYFLVSAIYFLLFTAITGILYILIKNTGSYELHGRIILRMHAFYSLYGWNLTGMMVIIRWE
;
A
#
# COMPACT_ATOMS: atom_id res chain seq x y z
N ASP A 1 -2.43 -6.40 -15.19
CA ASP A 1 -2.28 -7.85 -14.88
C ASP A 1 -1.91 -8.09 -13.41
N ALA A 2 -0.89 -7.40 -12.83
CA ALA A 2 -0.49 -7.58 -11.43
C ALA A 2 -1.63 -7.31 -10.44
N SER A 3 -2.44 -6.28 -10.66
CA SER A 3 -3.61 -5.96 -9.84
C SER A 3 -4.67 -7.07 -9.85
N LEU A 4 -4.95 -7.65 -11.02
CA LEU A 4 -5.87 -8.78 -11.17
C LEU A 4 -5.33 -10.04 -10.49
N LEU A 5 -4.02 -10.30 -10.60
CA LEU A 5 -3.39 -11.42 -9.90
C LEU A 5 -3.52 -11.27 -8.38
N CYS A 6 -3.25 -10.08 -7.85
CA CYS A 6 -3.43 -9.79 -6.42
C CYS A 6 -4.88 -9.99 -5.97
N LEU A 7 -5.86 -9.59 -6.78
CA LEU A 7 -7.28 -9.81 -6.50
C LEU A 7 -7.61 -11.32 -6.45
N VAL A 8 -7.11 -12.11 -7.40
CA VAL A 8 -7.30 -13.57 -7.41
C VAL A 8 -6.70 -14.21 -6.16
N ILE A 9 -5.47 -13.85 -5.80
CA ILE A 9 -4.81 -14.36 -4.58
C ILE A 9 -5.63 -13.99 -3.34
N ALA A 10 -6.11 -12.76 -3.24
CA ALA A 10 -6.93 -12.31 -2.12
C ALA A 10 -8.25 -13.06 -2.01
N LEU A 11 -8.94 -13.33 -3.14
CA LEU A 11 -10.17 -14.11 -3.15
C LEU A 11 -9.93 -15.57 -2.71
N LEU A 12 -8.84 -16.19 -3.15
CA LEU A 12 -8.44 -17.53 -2.73
C LEU A 12 -8.12 -17.58 -1.23
N LEU A 13 -7.39 -16.59 -0.71
CA LEU A 13 -7.10 -16.47 0.72
C LEU A 13 -8.39 -16.26 1.53
N SER A 14 -9.31 -15.40 1.04
CA SER A 14 -10.61 -15.19 1.68
C SER A 14 -11.42 -16.49 1.76
N ALA A 15 -11.49 -17.23 0.66
CA ALA A 15 -12.17 -18.51 0.62
C ALA A 15 -11.54 -19.51 1.61
N PHE A 16 -10.21 -19.56 1.66
CA PHE A 16 -9.49 -20.42 2.61
C PHE A 16 -9.79 -20.03 4.07
N VAL A 17 -9.77 -18.73 4.41
CA VAL A 17 -10.10 -18.24 5.76
C VAL A 17 -11.52 -18.63 6.14
N ILE A 18 -12.51 -18.42 5.26
CA ILE A 18 -13.91 -18.76 5.52
C ILE A 18 -14.07 -20.26 5.75
N VAL A 19 -13.47 -21.10 4.92
CA VAL A 19 -13.52 -22.56 5.06
C VAL A 19 -12.84 -23.02 6.35
N ASN A 20 -11.68 -22.43 6.67
CA ASN A 20 -10.98 -22.74 7.92
C ASN A 20 -11.81 -22.37 9.16
N ASP A 21 -12.38 -21.16 9.20
CA ASP A 21 -13.14 -20.69 10.36
C ASP A 21 -14.48 -21.41 10.52
N SER A 22 -15.13 -21.76 9.40
CA SER A 22 -16.47 -22.38 9.43
C SER A 22 -16.43 -23.90 9.61
N TRP A 23 -15.44 -24.57 9.05
CA TRP A 23 -15.45 -26.04 8.94
C TRP A 23 -14.20 -26.72 9.50
N LEU A 24 -13.00 -26.28 9.12
CA LEU A 24 -11.77 -27.01 9.42
C LEU A 24 -11.24 -26.69 10.82
N ARG A 25 -11.31 -25.42 11.27
CA ARG A 25 -10.80 -24.91 12.56
C ARG A 25 -9.36 -25.35 12.89
N LEU A 26 -8.54 -25.53 11.85
CA LEU A 26 -7.16 -25.99 11.97
C LEU A 26 -6.21 -24.93 12.48
N PHE A 27 -6.48 -23.66 12.11
CA PHE A 27 -5.60 -22.53 12.40
C PHE A 27 -6.40 -21.34 12.91
N TYR A 28 -5.90 -20.67 13.94
CA TYR A 28 -6.51 -19.46 14.49
C TYR A 28 -5.72 -18.22 14.00
N PHE A 29 -6.08 -17.72 12.82
CA PHE A 29 -5.40 -16.58 12.20
C PHE A 29 -6.24 -15.31 12.30
N GLN A 30 -6.33 -14.70 13.49
CA GLN A 30 -7.03 -13.42 13.65
C GLN A 30 -6.40 -12.28 12.80
N LYS A 31 -5.11 -12.39 12.50
CA LYS A 31 -4.39 -11.43 11.64
C LYS A 31 -4.74 -11.56 10.16
N LEU A 32 -5.08 -12.76 9.69
CA LEU A 32 -5.33 -13.05 8.27
C LEU A 32 -6.59 -12.35 7.73
N THR A 33 -7.60 -12.11 8.55
CA THR A 33 -8.83 -11.42 8.16
C THR A 33 -8.62 -9.95 7.76
N LEU A 34 -7.70 -9.25 8.42
CA LEU A 34 -7.31 -7.88 8.03
C LEU A 34 -6.48 -7.87 6.74
N ASP A 35 -5.62 -8.87 6.57
CA ASP A 35 -4.75 -9.03 5.41
C ASP A 35 -5.55 -9.31 4.13
N VAL A 36 -6.66 -10.05 4.23
CA VAL A 36 -7.57 -10.31 3.11
C VAL A 36 -8.19 -9.02 2.55
N PHE A 37 -8.67 -8.13 3.42
CA PHE A 37 -9.23 -6.84 2.97
C PHE A 37 -8.16 -5.98 2.28
N PHE A 38 -6.96 -5.93 2.84
CA PHE A 38 -5.87 -5.17 2.26
C PHE A 38 -5.47 -5.72 0.89
N LEU A 39 -5.25 -7.03 0.76
CA LEU A 39 -4.86 -7.69 -0.48
C LEU A 39 -5.99 -7.66 -1.53
N GLY A 40 -7.25 -7.77 -1.10
CA GLY A 40 -8.40 -7.84 -2.01
C GLY A 40 -8.91 -6.49 -2.49
N PHE A 41 -8.65 -5.42 -1.78
CA PHE A 41 -9.15 -4.09 -2.11
C PHE A 41 -8.03 -3.04 -2.19
N SER A 42 -7.37 -2.77 -1.08
CA SER A 42 -6.45 -1.64 -0.97
C SER A 42 -5.23 -1.78 -1.88
N PHE A 43 -4.63 -2.95 -1.92
CA PHE A 43 -3.43 -3.20 -2.72
C PHE A 43 -3.68 -3.22 -4.22
N PRO A 44 -4.72 -3.92 -4.77
CA PRO A 44 -5.08 -3.81 -6.19
C PRO A 44 -5.37 -2.38 -6.64
N VAL A 45 -6.13 -1.61 -5.86
CA VAL A 45 -6.40 -0.20 -6.16
C VAL A 45 -5.10 0.62 -6.17
N SER A 46 -4.20 0.38 -5.22
CA SER A 46 -2.89 1.03 -5.17
C SER A 46 -2.04 0.75 -6.39
N LEU A 47 -2.02 -0.49 -6.88
CA LEU A 47 -1.28 -0.87 -8.08
C LEU A 47 -1.83 -0.21 -9.35
N ILE A 48 -3.16 -0.12 -9.48
CA ILE A 48 -3.80 0.58 -10.60
C ILE A 48 -3.46 2.08 -10.52
N THR A 49 -3.60 2.69 -9.34
CA THR A 49 -3.28 4.11 -9.12
C THR A 49 -1.81 4.40 -9.44
N MET A 50 -0.87 3.54 -9.05
CA MET A 50 0.54 3.68 -9.42
C MET A 50 0.77 3.56 -10.93
N SER A 51 0.09 2.65 -11.60
CA SER A 51 0.17 2.53 -13.07
C SER A 51 -0.30 3.80 -13.76
N ILE A 52 -1.35 4.46 -13.22
CA ILE A 52 -1.83 5.74 -13.72
C ILE A 52 -0.82 6.85 -13.46
N ILE A 53 -0.23 6.93 -12.26
CA ILE A 53 0.82 7.88 -11.93
C ILE A 53 1.94 7.82 -12.96
N PHE A 54 2.42 6.63 -13.29
CA PHE A 54 3.47 6.45 -14.30
C PHE A 54 2.99 6.77 -15.72
N GLY A 55 1.72 6.50 -16.05
CA GLY A 55 1.13 6.86 -17.34
C GLY A 55 0.93 8.36 -17.57
N ILE A 56 0.93 9.18 -16.51
CA ILE A 56 0.81 10.65 -16.57
C ILE A 56 2.17 11.34 -16.65
N LEU A 57 3.29 10.63 -16.65
CA LEU A 57 4.58 11.25 -16.82
C LEU A 57 4.75 11.86 -18.23
N GLU A 58 5.66 12.82 -18.35
CA GLU A 58 5.96 13.47 -19.64
C GLU A 58 6.54 12.48 -20.65
N ASN A 59 6.34 12.75 -21.96
CA ASN A 59 6.81 11.84 -23.00
C ASN A 59 8.36 11.85 -23.15
N ASN A 60 9.03 12.91 -22.72
CA ASN A 60 10.49 13.11 -22.87
C ASN A 60 11.21 12.98 -21.52
N ILE A 61 10.96 11.89 -20.79
CA ILE A 61 11.66 11.62 -19.54
C ILE A 61 13.01 10.91 -19.80
N PRO A 62 14.03 11.16 -18.97
CA PRO A 62 15.30 10.45 -19.04
C PRO A 62 15.13 8.93 -18.87
N VAL A 63 15.94 8.15 -19.58
CA VAL A 63 15.91 6.67 -19.50
C VAL A 63 16.04 6.16 -18.05
N ASN A 64 16.82 6.85 -17.22
CA ASN A 64 16.96 6.51 -15.80
C ASN A 64 15.64 6.60 -15.03
N VAL A 65 14.74 7.52 -15.41
CA VAL A 65 13.41 7.64 -14.78
C VAL A 65 12.52 6.49 -15.20
N ILE A 66 12.55 6.06 -16.46
CA ILE A 66 11.80 4.89 -16.94
C ILE A 66 12.26 3.62 -16.21
N MET A 67 13.56 3.44 -16.06
CA MET A 67 14.10 2.29 -15.31
C MET A 67 13.68 2.36 -13.83
N PHE A 68 13.67 3.55 -13.24
CA PHE A 68 13.21 3.77 -11.87
C PHE A 68 11.74 3.41 -11.70
N GLU A 69 10.85 3.77 -12.64
CA GLU A 69 9.42 3.42 -12.59
C GLU A 69 9.20 1.92 -12.45
N HIS A 70 9.85 1.14 -13.33
CA HIS A 70 9.77 -0.32 -13.28
C HIS A 70 10.31 -0.87 -11.96
N LEU A 71 11.47 -0.38 -11.52
CA LEU A 71 12.06 -0.81 -10.26
C LEU A 71 11.17 -0.45 -9.07
N ALA A 72 10.64 0.76 -9.02
CA ALA A 72 9.78 1.22 -7.95
C ALA A 72 8.47 0.44 -7.88
N PHE A 73 7.83 0.18 -9.03
CA PHE A 73 6.61 -0.63 -9.09
C PHE A 73 6.84 -2.04 -8.50
N TRP A 74 7.88 -2.73 -8.97
CA TRP A 74 8.18 -4.07 -8.47
C TRP A 74 8.68 -4.07 -7.03
N SER A 75 9.38 -3.02 -6.60
CA SER A 75 9.80 -2.84 -5.20
C SER A 75 8.61 -2.71 -4.27
N VAL A 76 7.55 -1.97 -4.68
CA VAL A 76 6.31 -1.89 -3.90
C VAL A 76 5.58 -3.23 -3.88
N CYS A 77 5.45 -3.91 -5.04
CA CYS A 77 4.81 -5.22 -5.09
C CYS A 77 5.51 -6.25 -4.19
N ALA A 78 6.82 -6.41 -4.34
CA ALA A 78 7.61 -7.34 -3.55
C ALA A 78 7.68 -6.92 -2.08
N GLY A 79 7.85 -5.61 -1.82
CA GLY A 79 7.93 -5.06 -0.48
C GLY A 79 6.68 -5.30 0.34
N VAL A 80 5.49 -5.14 -0.25
CA VAL A 80 4.23 -5.45 0.43
C VAL A 80 4.12 -6.94 0.77
N ILE A 81 4.48 -7.83 -0.16
CA ILE A 81 4.46 -9.28 0.10
C ILE A 81 5.43 -9.64 1.24
N VAL A 82 6.66 -9.12 1.20
CA VAL A 82 7.66 -9.35 2.26
C VAL A 82 7.20 -8.76 3.59
N PHE A 83 6.52 -7.61 3.59
CA PHE A 83 5.94 -7.02 4.79
C PHE A 83 4.94 -7.97 5.47
N PHE A 84 4.04 -8.59 4.69
CA PHE A 84 3.12 -9.59 5.22
C PHE A 84 3.83 -10.82 5.79
N LEU A 85 4.88 -11.30 5.14
CA LEU A 85 5.66 -12.41 5.66
C LEU A 85 6.30 -12.07 7.03
N PHE A 86 6.79 -10.84 7.21
CA PHE A 86 7.31 -10.41 8.51
C PHE A 86 6.23 -10.23 9.57
N ILE A 87 5.01 -9.78 9.21
CA ILE A 87 3.87 -9.75 10.14
C ILE A 87 3.52 -11.16 10.62
N ILE A 88 3.46 -12.13 9.70
CA ILE A 88 3.18 -13.54 10.04
C ILE A 88 4.29 -14.14 10.91
N ALA A 89 5.55 -13.85 10.58
CA ALA A 89 6.72 -14.29 11.34
C ALA A 89 6.93 -13.52 12.67
N GLU A 90 6.11 -12.52 12.96
CA GLU A 90 6.21 -11.65 14.16
C GLU A 90 7.60 -10.99 14.32
N SER A 91 8.28 -10.71 13.19
CA SER A 91 9.63 -10.15 13.17
C SER A 91 9.59 -8.63 13.23
N PHE A 92 9.68 -8.04 14.41
CA PHE A 92 9.69 -6.60 14.60
C PHE A 92 10.73 -5.87 13.74
N SER A 93 11.97 -6.34 13.75
CA SER A 93 13.05 -5.73 12.94
C SER A 93 12.75 -5.80 11.44
N GLY A 94 12.16 -6.91 10.98
CA GLY A 94 11.73 -7.08 9.60
C GLY A 94 10.57 -6.13 9.24
N GLU A 95 9.56 -6.01 10.10
CA GLU A 95 8.44 -5.08 9.90
C GLU A 95 8.94 -3.63 9.78
N VAL A 96 9.84 -3.18 10.66
CA VAL A 96 10.40 -1.82 10.64
C VAL A 96 11.26 -1.60 9.39
N PHE A 97 12.12 -2.55 9.05
CA PHE A 97 13.00 -2.43 7.88
C PHE A 97 12.19 -2.29 6.59
N ILE A 98 11.25 -3.20 6.34
CA ILE A 98 10.49 -3.20 5.09
C ILE A 98 9.51 -2.03 5.00
N SER A 99 8.89 -1.62 6.12
CA SER A 99 8.01 -0.44 6.13
C SER A 99 8.79 0.85 5.86
N THR A 100 10.01 0.98 6.38
CA THR A 100 10.90 2.10 6.07
C THR A 100 11.34 2.07 4.61
N PHE A 101 11.66 0.90 4.06
CA PHE A 101 11.99 0.75 2.65
C PHE A 101 10.82 1.17 1.74
N LEU A 102 9.61 0.72 2.06
CA LEU A 102 8.40 1.12 1.33
C LEU A 102 8.13 2.63 1.42
N PHE A 103 8.32 3.23 2.60
CA PHE A 103 8.20 4.69 2.76
C PHE A 103 9.18 5.44 1.86
N VAL A 104 10.46 5.04 1.84
CA VAL A 104 11.48 5.66 0.98
C VAL A 104 11.11 5.49 -0.50
N THR A 105 10.65 4.31 -0.90
CA THR A 105 10.21 4.05 -2.29
C THR A 105 9.05 4.96 -2.68
N VAL A 106 8.03 5.10 -1.85
CA VAL A 106 6.88 6.00 -2.09
C VAL A 106 7.35 7.46 -2.14
N LEU A 107 8.27 7.88 -1.28
CA LEU A 107 8.83 9.23 -1.29
C LEU A 107 9.57 9.51 -2.61
N LEU A 108 10.34 8.56 -3.12
CA LEU A 108 11.02 8.69 -4.41
C LEU A 108 10.02 8.75 -5.57
N ILE A 109 8.97 7.92 -5.57
CA ILE A 109 7.87 8.00 -6.54
C ILE A 109 7.24 9.39 -6.51
N PHE A 110 6.96 9.92 -5.31
CA PHE A 110 6.42 11.27 -5.16
C PHE A 110 7.32 12.34 -5.78
N LEU A 111 8.63 12.31 -5.51
CA LEU A 111 9.58 13.29 -6.04
C LEU A 111 9.66 13.22 -7.57
N VAL A 112 9.70 12.03 -8.15
CA VAL A 112 9.71 11.82 -9.60
C VAL A 112 8.40 12.32 -10.21
N PHE A 113 7.26 11.95 -9.65
CA PHE A 113 5.95 12.36 -10.16
C PHE A 113 5.74 13.88 -10.03
N PHE A 114 6.17 14.48 -8.93
CA PHE A 114 6.09 15.92 -8.73
C PHE A 114 6.89 16.69 -9.81
N ARG A 115 8.08 16.18 -10.15
CA ARG A 115 8.99 16.81 -11.12
C ARG A 115 8.58 16.55 -12.58
N TYR A 116 8.23 15.33 -12.92
CA TYR A 116 8.03 14.88 -14.31
C TYR A 116 6.57 14.57 -14.68
N GLY A 117 5.62 14.73 -13.77
CA GLY A 117 4.20 14.57 -14.07
C GLY A 117 3.70 15.72 -14.97
N ARG A 118 2.90 15.39 -15.99
CA ARG A 118 2.27 16.39 -16.87
C ARG A 118 1.38 17.32 -16.06
N GLU A 119 1.39 18.62 -16.41
CA GLU A 119 0.57 19.65 -15.75
C GLU A 119 -0.89 19.55 -16.21
N ILE A 120 -1.60 18.57 -15.67
CA ILE A 120 -3.02 18.31 -15.88
C ILE A 120 -3.76 18.25 -14.54
N GLN A 121 -5.09 18.41 -14.56
CA GLN A 121 -5.88 18.43 -13.34
C GLN A 121 -5.71 17.16 -12.50
N GLN A 122 -5.58 15.99 -13.14
CA GLN A 122 -5.37 14.70 -12.48
C GLN A 122 -4.06 14.67 -11.67
N LYS A 123 -3.01 15.38 -12.10
CA LYS A 123 -1.75 15.48 -11.35
C LYS A 123 -1.98 16.00 -9.93
N TYR A 124 -2.77 17.06 -9.77
CA TYR A 124 -3.00 17.66 -8.45
C TYR A 124 -3.76 16.73 -7.52
N PHE A 125 -4.73 15.98 -8.06
CA PHE A 125 -5.42 14.95 -7.30
C PHE A 125 -4.48 13.82 -6.86
N LEU A 126 -3.63 13.33 -7.77
CA LEU A 126 -2.68 12.26 -7.48
C LEU A 126 -1.56 12.72 -6.54
N VAL A 127 -1.10 13.96 -6.66
CA VAL A 127 -0.15 14.56 -5.69
C VAL A 127 -0.77 14.55 -4.29
N SER A 128 -2.03 14.99 -4.15
CA SER A 128 -2.76 14.90 -2.89
C SER A 128 -2.87 13.46 -2.37
N ALA A 129 -3.19 12.52 -3.26
CA ALA A 129 -3.27 11.09 -2.90
C ALA A 129 -1.93 10.55 -2.38
N ILE A 130 -0.80 10.89 -3.04
CA ILE A 130 0.52 10.46 -2.61
C ILE A 130 0.90 11.07 -1.25
N TYR A 131 0.51 12.32 -0.97
CA TYR A 131 0.67 12.89 0.38
C TYR A 131 -0.04 12.03 1.44
N PHE A 132 -1.28 11.62 1.19
CA PHE A 132 -1.99 10.71 2.10
C PHE A 132 -1.30 9.34 2.22
N LEU A 133 -0.73 8.82 1.13
CA LEU A 133 0.04 7.58 1.16
C LEU A 133 1.31 7.72 2.01
N LEU A 134 2.01 8.87 1.93
CA LEU A 134 3.16 9.16 2.80
C LEU A 134 2.74 9.25 4.28
N PHE A 135 1.62 9.91 4.60
CA PHE A 135 1.09 9.92 5.98
C PHE A 135 0.68 8.51 6.43
N THR A 136 0.11 7.70 5.54
CA THR A 136 -0.18 6.28 5.81
C THR A 136 1.09 5.53 6.18
N ALA A 137 2.17 5.69 5.41
CA ALA A 137 3.44 5.01 5.68
C ALA A 137 4.05 5.46 7.02
N ILE A 138 4.05 6.77 7.32
CA ILE A 138 4.52 7.30 8.61
C ILE A 138 3.70 6.73 9.77
N THR A 139 2.37 6.77 9.68
CA THR A 139 1.50 6.24 10.75
C THR A 139 1.62 4.72 10.89
N GLY A 140 1.91 3.99 9.80
CA GLY A 140 2.21 2.56 9.83
C GLY A 140 3.49 2.26 10.60
N ILE A 141 4.59 2.97 10.32
CA ILE A 141 5.85 2.83 11.06
C ILE A 141 5.65 3.16 12.54
N LEU A 142 4.97 4.28 12.85
CA LEU A 142 4.68 4.67 14.24
C LEU A 142 3.85 3.60 14.96
N TYR A 143 2.88 2.98 14.29
CA TYR A 143 2.09 1.89 14.85
C TYR A 143 2.95 0.68 15.22
N ILE A 144 3.87 0.26 14.34
CA ILE A 144 4.80 -0.85 14.60
C ILE A 144 5.67 -0.55 15.82
N LEU A 145 6.22 0.68 15.92
CA LEU A 145 7.06 1.10 17.04
C LEU A 145 6.29 1.09 18.35
N ILE A 146 5.08 1.66 18.38
CA ILE A 146 4.25 1.74 19.60
C ILE A 146 3.78 0.35 20.03
N LYS A 147 3.44 -0.52 19.11
CA LYS A 147 3.06 -1.91 19.39
C LYS A 147 4.16 -2.63 20.18
N ASN A 148 5.43 -2.37 19.84
CA ASN A 148 6.56 -3.01 20.47
C ASN A 148 6.98 -2.37 21.82
N THR A 149 6.63 -1.10 22.07
CA THR A 149 7.03 -0.38 23.32
C THR A 149 6.06 -0.55 24.49
N GLY A 150 5.02 -1.37 24.34
CA GLY A 150 4.01 -1.59 25.38
C GLY A 150 3.01 -0.42 25.58
N SER A 151 3.16 0.67 24.84
CA SER A 151 2.25 1.84 24.87
C SER A 151 1.01 1.67 23.99
N TYR A 152 0.74 0.46 23.53
CA TYR A 152 -0.31 0.13 22.57
C TYR A 152 -1.71 0.52 23.05
N GLU A 153 -2.04 0.26 24.33
CA GLU A 153 -3.39 0.50 24.84
C GLU A 153 -3.77 1.99 24.84
N LEU A 154 -2.80 2.87 25.05
CA LEU A 154 -3.04 4.30 25.13
C LEU A 154 -3.07 5.00 23.75
N HIS A 155 -2.12 4.69 22.87
CA HIS A 155 -1.91 5.43 21.63
C HIS A 155 -2.11 4.56 20.37
N GLY A 156 -1.91 3.25 20.46
CA GLY A 156 -1.90 2.37 19.28
C GLY A 156 -3.23 2.36 18.52
N ARG A 157 -4.38 2.39 19.20
CA ARG A 157 -5.70 2.43 18.57
C ARG A 157 -5.95 3.73 17.79
N ILE A 158 -5.46 4.85 18.29
CA ILE A 158 -5.62 6.15 17.61
C ILE A 158 -4.78 6.15 16.33
N ILE A 159 -3.53 5.73 16.42
CA ILE A 159 -2.61 5.69 15.27
C ILE A 159 -3.09 4.71 14.21
N LEU A 160 -3.59 3.53 14.60
CA LEU A 160 -4.18 2.58 13.67
C LEU A 160 -5.41 3.16 12.94
N ARG A 161 -6.28 3.89 13.63
CA ARG A 161 -7.42 4.59 13.00
C ARG A 161 -6.95 5.67 12.03
N MET A 162 -5.93 6.45 12.38
CA MET A 162 -5.33 7.45 11.49
C MET A 162 -4.72 6.79 10.26
N HIS A 163 -3.98 5.71 10.44
CA HIS A 163 -3.41 4.91 9.35
C HIS A 163 -4.51 4.42 8.40
N ALA A 164 -5.56 3.80 8.92
CA ALA A 164 -6.69 3.34 8.13
C ALA A 164 -7.41 4.50 7.42
N PHE A 165 -7.61 5.64 8.09
CA PHE A 165 -8.25 6.81 7.50
C PHE A 165 -7.43 7.36 6.31
N TYR A 166 -6.13 7.58 6.48
CA TYR A 166 -5.28 8.08 5.40
C TYR A 166 -5.16 7.10 4.24
N SER A 167 -5.09 5.80 4.54
CA SER A 167 -5.03 4.77 3.51
C SER A 167 -6.32 4.66 2.70
N LEU A 168 -7.47 4.55 3.38
CA LEU A 168 -8.75 4.28 2.71
C LEU A 168 -9.33 5.54 2.07
N TYR A 169 -9.47 6.62 2.83
CA TYR A 169 -10.11 7.85 2.35
C TYR A 169 -9.13 8.76 1.61
N GLY A 170 -7.90 8.85 2.07
CA GLY A 170 -6.90 9.68 1.41
C GLY A 170 -6.37 9.05 0.12
N TRP A 171 -5.73 7.90 0.22
CA TRP A 171 -5.06 7.26 -0.91
C TRP A 171 -6.01 6.50 -1.83
N ASN A 172 -6.71 5.49 -1.31
CA ASN A 172 -7.52 4.61 -2.15
C ASN A 172 -8.71 5.31 -2.79
N LEU A 173 -9.47 6.12 -2.03
CA LEU A 173 -10.63 6.82 -2.57
C LEU A 173 -10.22 7.85 -3.64
N THR A 174 -9.15 8.61 -3.40
CA THR A 174 -8.64 9.58 -4.37
C THR A 174 -8.10 8.88 -5.62
N GLY A 175 -7.39 7.75 -5.47
CA GLY A 175 -6.96 6.91 -6.58
C GLY A 175 -8.13 6.39 -7.41
N MET A 176 -9.17 5.86 -6.76
CA MET A 176 -10.39 5.42 -7.45
C MET A 176 -11.09 6.55 -8.21
N MET A 177 -11.16 7.75 -7.65
CA MET A 177 -11.73 8.92 -8.33
C MET A 177 -11.00 9.22 -9.64
N VAL A 178 -9.67 9.13 -9.65
CA VAL A 178 -8.88 9.34 -10.87
C VAL A 178 -9.08 8.20 -11.86
N ILE A 179 -9.15 6.94 -11.39
CA ILE A 179 -9.42 5.77 -12.25
C ILE A 179 -10.75 5.93 -12.98
N ILE A 180 -11.81 6.34 -12.28
CA ILE A 180 -13.17 6.50 -12.84
C ILE A 180 -13.25 7.69 -13.81
N ARG A 181 -12.47 8.74 -13.56
CA ARG A 181 -12.45 9.99 -14.35
C ARG A 181 -11.32 10.04 -15.38
N TRP A 182 -10.73 8.89 -15.74
CA TRP A 182 -9.58 8.82 -16.64
C TRP A 182 -9.89 9.23 -18.10
N GLU A 183 -11.14 9.31 -18.49
CA GLU A 183 -11.54 9.91 -19.78
C GLU A 183 -11.40 11.44 -19.72
#